data_46c26759bb6dd2be734e7d8a47f13969
#
_entry.id   46c26759bb6dd2be734e7d8a47f13969
#
_cell.length_a   1.000
_cell.length_b   1.000
_cell.length_c   1.000
_cell.angle_alpha   90.00
_cell.angle_beta   90.00
_cell.angle_gamma   90.00
#
_symmetry.space_group_name_H-M   'P 1'
#
loop_
_entity.id
_entity.type
_entity.pdbx_description
1 polymer ?
#
loop_
_entity_poly.entity_id
_entity_poly.type
_entity_poly.pdbx_seq_one_letter_code
_entity_poly.pdbx_strand_id
1 'polypeptide(L)'
;MYEHDSEYHRLRVTENDGVRTLRFERNEQSSMRLDDPFETDIDYVGYLHLTMAVKPDAARTLVIGLGGGSLVKRMWRDYPAMRLDVAEIDPEVVEVARAFFALPDCERIRVVLGDGRAWLSTCSETYDIVVVDAFDDDRVPRRLLTEESMREAREHLAPDGVVAYNVIGSVYGPHSKPLRSLHRTASNVWRRVWTFPVGIAEDLSDAARNIILLASDSELTEDELLERIATRVDGLVTVPGFERFSEDLYQGKVRTGDVAIITDPPRDRRRSRRRS
;
A
#
# COMPACT_ATOMS: atom_id res chain seq x y z
N MET A 1 -6.56 -24.81 9.85
CA MET A 1 -6.25 -24.13 11.13
C MET A 1 -7.38 -23.16 11.50
N TYR A 2 -7.75 -22.20 10.67
CA TYR A 2 -8.90 -21.32 10.86
C TYR A 2 -9.58 -21.05 9.51
N GLU A 3 -10.91 -21.03 9.49
CA GLU A 3 -11.72 -20.68 8.33
C GLU A 3 -13.02 -20.03 8.80
N HIS A 4 -13.35 -18.87 8.23
CA HIS A 4 -14.52 -18.08 8.59
C HIS A 4 -14.99 -17.26 7.40
N ASP A 5 -16.30 -17.16 7.19
CA ASP A 5 -16.91 -16.29 6.22
C ASP A 5 -17.34 -15.00 6.93
N SER A 6 -16.62 -13.88 6.68
CA SER A 6 -16.98 -12.56 7.16
C SER A 6 -18.02 -11.90 6.24
N GLU A 7 -18.40 -10.66 6.54
CA GLU A 7 -19.25 -9.86 5.65
C GLU A 7 -18.55 -9.54 4.31
N TYR A 8 -17.20 -9.51 4.29
CA TYR A 8 -16.39 -9.05 3.18
C TYR A 8 -15.68 -10.18 2.45
N HIS A 9 -15.14 -11.17 3.20
CA HIS A 9 -14.24 -12.18 2.66
C HIS A 9 -14.46 -13.54 3.32
N ARG A 10 -14.11 -14.59 2.58
CA ARG A 10 -13.86 -15.90 3.17
C ARG A 10 -12.42 -15.99 3.61
N LEU A 11 -12.20 -15.89 4.93
CA LEU A 11 -10.89 -15.91 5.55
C LEU A 11 -10.42 -17.35 5.79
N ARG A 12 -9.18 -17.63 5.43
CA ARG A 12 -8.54 -18.90 5.74
C ARG A 12 -7.12 -18.69 6.23
N VAL A 13 -6.78 -19.26 7.39
CA VAL A 13 -5.41 -19.31 7.92
C VAL A 13 -4.89 -20.73 7.84
N THR A 14 -3.74 -20.91 7.22
CA THR A 14 -3.05 -22.20 7.09
C THR A 14 -1.60 -22.07 7.55
N GLU A 15 -1.00 -23.20 7.92
CA GLU A 15 0.44 -23.31 8.17
C GLU A 15 1.01 -24.40 7.30
N ASN A 16 2.13 -24.11 6.66
CA ASN A 16 2.92 -25.08 5.92
C ASN A 16 4.39 -24.67 5.94
N ASP A 17 5.29 -25.62 6.12
CA ASP A 17 6.74 -25.43 6.04
C ASP A 17 7.27 -24.22 6.86
N GLY A 18 6.71 -24.01 8.06
CA GLY A 18 7.14 -22.94 8.95
C GLY A 18 6.59 -21.54 8.57
N VAL A 19 5.65 -21.47 7.64
CA VAL A 19 5.00 -20.24 7.20
C VAL A 19 3.51 -20.31 7.50
N ARG A 20 2.98 -19.27 8.14
CA ARG A 20 1.55 -19.04 8.32
C ARG A 20 1.04 -18.09 7.25
N THR A 21 -0.05 -18.48 6.58
CA THR A 21 -0.61 -17.74 5.45
C THR A 21 -2.07 -17.38 5.73
N LEU A 22 -2.42 -16.10 5.49
CA LEU A 22 -3.81 -15.62 5.41
C LEU A 22 -4.21 -15.59 3.94
N ARG A 23 -5.37 -16.17 3.62
CA ARG A 23 -5.99 -16.09 2.30
C ARG A 23 -7.40 -15.51 2.39
N PHE A 24 -7.72 -14.67 1.41
CA PHE A 24 -9.09 -14.30 1.09
C PHE A 24 -9.49 -15.12 -0.13
N GLU A 25 -10.58 -15.89 -0.01
CA GLU A 25 -10.98 -16.88 -1.01
C GLU A 25 -9.81 -17.83 -1.34
N ARG A 26 -9.15 -17.62 -2.47
CA ARG A 26 -7.99 -18.41 -2.92
C ARG A 26 -6.70 -17.62 -2.92
N ASN A 27 -6.78 -16.29 -2.78
CA ASN A 27 -5.65 -15.40 -2.93
C ASN A 27 -4.92 -15.21 -1.61
N GLU A 28 -3.60 -15.32 -1.66
CA GLU A 28 -2.74 -15.04 -0.53
C GLU A 28 -2.68 -13.53 -0.28
N GLN A 29 -3.02 -13.14 0.96
CA GLN A 29 -3.04 -11.75 1.38
C GLN A 29 -1.87 -11.39 2.29
N SER A 30 -1.46 -12.34 3.11
CA SER A 30 -0.35 -12.15 4.04
C SER A 30 0.32 -13.47 4.36
N SER A 31 1.63 -13.41 4.59
CA SER A 31 2.38 -14.50 5.18
C SER A 31 3.18 -14.02 6.38
N MET A 32 3.53 -14.95 7.26
CA MET A 32 4.34 -14.73 8.45
C MET A 32 5.20 -15.97 8.69
N ARG A 33 6.49 -15.79 8.85
CA ARG A 33 7.39 -16.87 9.26
C ARG A 33 7.15 -17.18 10.74
N LEU A 34 7.11 -18.46 11.10
CA LEU A 34 6.87 -18.87 12.49
C LEU A 34 8.11 -18.72 13.37
N ASP A 35 9.31 -18.73 12.78
CA ASP A 35 10.58 -18.49 13.47
C ASP A 35 10.90 -17.01 13.68
N ASP A 36 10.34 -16.11 12.84
CA ASP A 36 10.39 -14.66 13.04
C ASP A 36 9.07 -14.01 12.58
N PRO A 37 8.17 -13.63 13.50
CA PRO A 37 6.86 -13.09 13.17
C PRO A 37 6.91 -11.71 12.46
N PHE A 38 8.07 -11.08 12.34
CA PHE A 38 8.25 -9.84 11.61
C PHE A 38 8.70 -10.05 10.15
N GLU A 39 9.04 -11.28 9.79
CA GLU A 39 9.41 -11.63 8.42
C GLU A 39 8.23 -12.24 7.66
N THR A 40 8.22 -12.00 6.35
CA THR A 40 7.20 -12.47 5.42
C THR A 40 7.88 -12.95 4.14
N ASP A 41 7.30 -13.93 3.46
CA ASP A 41 7.75 -14.39 2.15
C ASP A 41 7.09 -13.61 0.99
N ILE A 42 6.36 -12.53 1.31
CA ILE A 42 5.69 -11.67 0.33
C ILE A 42 6.56 -10.45 0.03
N ASP A 43 7.19 -10.44 -1.13
CA ASP A 43 8.22 -9.47 -1.52
C ASP A 43 7.76 -8.02 -1.49
N TYR A 44 6.54 -7.72 -1.96
CA TYR A 44 6.06 -6.34 -2.07
C TYR A 44 6.03 -5.59 -0.73
N VAL A 45 5.89 -6.30 0.39
CA VAL A 45 5.88 -5.70 1.73
C VAL A 45 7.20 -4.97 1.99
N GLY A 46 8.32 -5.53 1.53
CA GLY A 46 9.62 -4.86 1.58
C GLY A 46 9.65 -3.56 0.77
N TYR A 47 9.05 -3.54 -0.42
CA TYR A 47 9.00 -2.36 -1.29
C TYR A 47 8.14 -1.23 -0.72
N LEU A 48 7.16 -1.51 0.13
CA LEU A 48 6.39 -0.45 0.80
C LEU A 48 7.26 0.40 1.74
N HIS A 49 8.41 -0.12 2.20
CA HIS A 49 9.40 0.66 2.94
C HIS A 49 10.17 1.69 2.07
N LEU A 50 10.00 1.68 0.73
CA LEU A 50 10.50 2.75 -0.15
C LEU A 50 9.91 4.13 0.22
N THR A 51 8.77 4.16 0.91
CA THR A 51 8.21 5.38 1.51
C THR A 51 9.21 6.07 2.45
N MET A 52 10.05 5.29 3.16
CA MET A 52 11.10 5.83 4.03
C MET A 52 12.26 6.48 3.25
N ALA A 53 12.47 6.10 1.98
CA ALA A 53 13.45 6.81 1.15
C ALA A 53 12.92 8.18 0.67
N VAL A 54 11.59 8.35 0.59
CA VAL A 54 10.98 9.65 0.29
C VAL A 54 10.88 10.51 1.55
N LYS A 55 10.38 9.94 2.66
CA LYS A 55 10.13 10.62 3.95
C LYS A 55 10.83 9.90 5.10
N PRO A 56 12.14 10.08 5.27
CA PRO A 56 12.94 9.33 6.26
C PRO A 56 12.64 9.70 7.71
N ASP A 57 12.13 10.89 7.96
CA ASP A 57 11.75 11.43 9.27
C ASP A 57 10.26 11.21 9.60
N ALA A 58 9.59 10.29 8.89
CA ALA A 58 8.18 10.03 9.09
C ALA A 58 7.87 9.61 10.54
N ALA A 59 6.96 10.35 11.16
CA ALA A 59 6.50 10.13 12.53
C ALA A 59 5.08 9.52 12.58
N ARG A 60 4.29 9.69 11.52
CA ARG A 60 2.91 9.19 11.47
C ARG A 60 2.56 8.62 10.11
N THR A 61 2.12 7.37 10.11
CA THR A 61 1.73 6.63 8.90
C THR A 61 0.28 6.17 9.00
N LEU A 62 -0.48 6.31 7.91
CA LEU A 62 -1.76 5.65 7.70
C LEU A 62 -1.56 4.47 6.75
N VAL A 63 -2.04 3.31 7.16
CA VAL A 63 -2.15 2.13 6.29
C VAL A 63 -3.63 1.84 6.03
N ILE A 64 -4.04 1.80 4.78
CA ILE A 64 -5.40 1.41 4.36
C ILE A 64 -5.33 -0.03 3.89
N GLY A 65 -5.95 -0.93 4.66
CA GLY A 65 -5.83 -2.38 4.59
C GLY A 65 -4.85 -2.92 5.63
N LEU A 66 -5.19 -4.02 6.27
CA LEU A 66 -4.38 -4.65 7.31
C LEU A 66 -3.82 -6.01 6.86
N GLY A 67 -4.67 -6.87 6.31
CA GLY A 67 -4.33 -8.27 6.10
C GLY A 67 -3.84 -8.94 7.39
N GLY A 68 -2.74 -9.67 7.35
CA GLY A 68 -2.08 -10.21 8.55
C GLY A 68 -1.19 -9.20 9.28
N GLY A 69 -1.18 -7.94 8.86
CA GLY A 69 -0.40 -6.88 9.50
C GLY A 69 1.11 -6.95 9.25
N SER A 70 1.56 -7.61 8.19
CA SER A 70 3.00 -7.79 7.90
C SER A 70 3.75 -6.46 7.80
N LEU A 71 3.23 -5.49 7.03
CA LEU A 71 3.80 -4.15 6.93
C LEU A 71 3.75 -3.41 8.27
N VAL A 72 2.59 -3.42 8.93
CA VAL A 72 2.34 -2.69 10.19
C VAL A 72 3.28 -3.15 11.29
N LYS A 73 3.43 -4.46 11.46
CA LYS A 73 4.35 -5.05 12.46
C LYS A 73 5.79 -4.67 12.17
N ARG A 74 6.19 -4.77 10.89
CA ARG A 74 7.55 -4.47 10.47
C ARG A 74 7.88 -3.00 10.71
N MET A 75 7.01 -2.07 10.30
CA MET A 75 7.19 -0.64 10.57
C MET A 75 7.19 -0.33 12.07
N TRP A 76 6.32 -0.97 12.83
CA TRP A 76 6.28 -0.79 14.30
C TRP A 76 7.60 -1.20 14.97
N ARG A 77 8.23 -2.29 14.53
CA ARG A 77 9.51 -2.77 15.05
C ARG A 77 10.67 -1.87 14.61
N ASP A 78 10.73 -1.58 13.30
CA ASP A 78 11.91 -0.99 12.69
C ASP A 78 11.96 0.54 12.90
N TYR A 79 10.80 1.20 13.10
CA TYR A 79 10.71 2.66 13.31
C TYR A 79 10.03 2.98 14.65
N PRO A 80 10.76 2.92 15.78
CA PRO A 80 10.17 2.99 17.12
C PRO A 80 9.51 4.34 17.46
N ALA A 81 9.85 5.42 16.77
CA ALA A 81 9.21 6.73 16.94
C ALA A 81 7.91 6.89 16.15
N MET A 82 7.65 6.00 15.17
CA MET A 82 6.50 6.09 14.27
C MET A 82 5.21 5.63 14.95
N ARG A 83 4.14 6.38 14.74
CA ARG A 83 2.75 5.99 15.05
C ARG A 83 2.06 5.50 13.79
N LEU A 84 1.30 4.43 13.93
CA LEU A 84 0.63 3.75 12.83
C LEU A 84 -0.89 3.78 13.07
N ASP A 85 -1.61 4.45 12.18
CA ASP A 85 -3.05 4.32 12.06
C ASP A 85 -3.35 3.32 10.94
N VAL A 86 -4.25 2.39 11.18
CA VAL A 86 -4.61 1.34 10.23
C VAL A 86 -6.11 1.37 10.02
N ALA A 87 -6.57 1.66 8.81
CA ALA A 87 -7.98 1.57 8.46
C ALA A 87 -8.25 0.19 7.83
N GLU A 88 -9.04 -0.63 8.53
CA GLU A 88 -9.43 -1.97 8.07
C GLU A 88 -10.97 -2.05 8.06
N ILE A 89 -11.52 -2.51 6.94
CA ILE A 89 -12.98 -2.55 6.76
C ILE A 89 -13.60 -3.80 7.41
N ASP A 90 -12.84 -4.89 7.47
CA ASP A 90 -13.31 -6.17 7.98
C ASP A 90 -12.84 -6.40 9.43
N PRO A 91 -13.75 -6.37 10.42
CA PRO A 91 -13.37 -6.62 11.81
C PRO A 91 -12.76 -8.02 12.03
N GLU A 92 -13.17 -9.02 11.24
CA GLU A 92 -12.62 -10.37 11.35
C GLU A 92 -11.15 -10.44 10.93
N VAL A 93 -10.73 -9.62 9.97
CA VAL A 93 -9.31 -9.49 9.58
C VAL A 93 -8.49 -8.99 10.76
N VAL A 94 -9.00 -8.01 11.52
CA VAL A 94 -8.31 -7.49 12.72
C VAL A 94 -8.16 -8.58 13.78
N GLU A 95 -9.21 -9.36 14.04
CA GLU A 95 -9.17 -10.46 15.01
C GLU A 95 -8.18 -11.56 14.55
N VAL A 96 -8.17 -11.90 13.27
CA VAL A 96 -7.23 -12.86 12.68
C VAL A 96 -5.79 -12.35 12.78
N ALA A 97 -5.53 -11.08 12.49
CA ALA A 97 -4.20 -10.48 12.59
C ALA A 97 -3.65 -10.54 14.02
N ARG A 98 -4.49 -10.27 15.02
CA ARG A 98 -4.14 -10.36 16.44
C ARG A 98 -3.93 -11.81 16.90
N ALA A 99 -4.87 -12.69 16.56
CA ALA A 99 -4.86 -14.06 17.05
C ALA A 99 -3.78 -14.94 16.40
N PHE A 100 -3.51 -14.72 15.12
CA PHE A 100 -2.67 -15.63 14.34
C PHE A 100 -1.39 -14.99 13.79
N PHE A 101 -1.34 -13.68 13.61
CA PHE A 101 -0.22 -13.01 12.94
C PHE A 101 0.61 -12.09 13.85
N ALA A 102 0.45 -12.24 15.18
CA ALA A 102 1.23 -11.50 16.17
C ALA A 102 1.16 -9.95 15.98
N LEU A 103 0.03 -9.43 15.53
CA LEU A 103 -0.18 -7.98 15.45
C LEU A 103 -0.12 -7.40 16.88
N PRO A 104 0.81 -6.46 17.19
CA PRO A 104 0.92 -5.91 18.52
C PRO A 104 -0.33 -5.11 18.92
N ASP A 105 -0.75 -5.29 20.16
CA ASP A 105 -1.75 -4.43 20.81
C ASP A 105 -1.02 -3.38 21.67
N CYS A 106 -0.85 -2.18 21.14
CA CYS A 106 -0.08 -1.13 21.80
C CYS A 106 -0.52 0.26 21.35
N GLU A 107 -0.19 1.29 22.14
CA GLU A 107 -0.60 2.69 21.88
C GLU A 107 -0.05 3.29 20.57
N ARG A 108 1.00 2.70 19.97
CA ARG A 108 1.57 3.16 18.70
C ARG A 108 0.84 2.63 17.47
N ILE A 109 -0.03 1.63 17.64
CA ILE A 109 -0.85 1.08 16.55
C ILE A 109 -2.31 1.32 16.89
N ARG A 110 -2.96 2.20 16.12
CA ARG A 110 -4.41 2.46 16.24
C ARG A 110 -5.13 1.82 15.06
N VAL A 111 -5.94 0.81 15.32
CA VAL A 111 -6.80 0.22 14.29
C VAL A 111 -8.14 0.95 14.27
N VAL A 112 -8.53 1.44 13.10
CA VAL A 112 -9.81 2.10 12.81
C VAL A 112 -10.63 1.14 11.96
N LEU A 113 -11.74 0.64 12.52
CA LEU A 113 -12.67 -0.21 11.78
C LEU A 113 -13.50 0.64 10.83
N GLY A 114 -13.38 0.37 9.53
CA GLY A 114 -14.14 1.02 8.49
C GLY A 114 -13.38 1.31 7.20
N ASP A 115 -14.06 1.96 6.27
CA ASP A 115 -13.51 2.34 4.96
C ASP A 115 -12.41 3.39 5.11
N GLY A 116 -11.21 3.12 4.57
CA GLY A 116 -10.05 3.98 4.70
C GLY A 116 -10.23 5.35 4.03
N ARG A 117 -10.98 5.45 2.93
CA ARG A 117 -11.28 6.73 2.29
C ARG A 117 -12.29 7.54 3.14
N ALA A 118 -13.30 6.87 3.72
CA ALA A 118 -14.23 7.51 4.64
C ALA A 118 -13.49 8.02 5.89
N TRP A 119 -12.50 7.27 6.37
CA TRP A 119 -11.62 7.74 7.44
C TRP A 119 -10.88 9.02 7.05
N LEU A 120 -10.20 9.04 5.91
CA LEU A 120 -9.50 10.25 5.41
C LEU A 120 -10.45 11.45 5.31
N SER A 121 -11.68 11.26 4.83
CA SER A 121 -12.65 12.37 4.67
C SER A 121 -13.18 12.95 5.99
N THR A 122 -12.96 12.26 7.13
CA THR A 122 -13.52 12.63 8.44
C THR A 122 -12.47 12.86 9.52
N CYS A 123 -11.25 12.35 9.35
CA CYS A 123 -10.18 12.54 10.31
C CYS A 123 -9.60 13.97 10.25
N SER A 124 -9.03 14.42 11.36
CA SER A 124 -8.29 15.70 11.45
C SER A 124 -6.78 15.51 11.42
N GLU A 125 -6.35 14.28 11.18
CA GLU A 125 -4.95 13.88 11.27
C GLU A 125 -4.19 14.27 10.02
N THR A 126 -2.91 14.60 10.19
CA THR A 126 -1.94 14.75 9.10
C THR A 126 -0.93 13.60 9.18
N TYR A 127 -0.62 13.02 8.04
CA TYR A 127 0.27 11.87 7.92
C TYR A 127 1.52 12.24 7.12
N ASP A 128 2.64 11.64 7.46
CA ASP A 128 3.87 11.71 6.66
C ASP A 128 3.85 10.69 5.53
N ILE A 129 3.24 9.54 5.80
CA ILE A 129 3.09 8.44 4.86
C ILE A 129 1.63 7.96 4.86
N VAL A 130 1.08 7.73 3.66
CA VAL A 130 -0.17 7.00 3.46
C VAL A 130 0.13 5.80 2.58
N VAL A 131 -0.23 4.60 3.03
CA VAL A 131 -0.11 3.37 2.25
C VAL A 131 -1.50 2.86 1.89
N VAL A 132 -1.76 2.64 0.61
CA VAL A 132 -2.98 2.02 0.11
C VAL A 132 -2.64 0.59 -0.31
N ASP A 133 -2.93 -0.35 0.59
CA ASP A 133 -2.66 -1.79 0.46
C ASP A 133 -3.94 -2.59 0.78
N ALA A 134 -5.05 -2.19 0.18
CA ALA A 134 -6.35 -2.81 0.34
C ALA A 134 -6.79 -3.49 -0.95
N PHE A 135 -7.18 -4.74 -0.86
CA PHE A 135 -7.61 -5.54 -1.98
C PHE A 135 -9.04 -6.06 -1.78
N ASP A 136 -9.81 -6.02 -2.87
CA ASP A 136 -11.05 -6.74 -3.04
C ASP A 136 -10.76 -7.84 -4.07
N ASP A 137 -10.54 -9.07 -3.59
CA ASP A 137 -10.00 -10.22 -4.31
C ASP A 137 -8.56 -9.95 -4.83
N ASP A 138 -8.39 -9.59 -6.10
CA ASP A 138 -7.09 -9.35 -6.76
C ASP A 138 -6.86 -7.88 -7.15
N ARG A 139 -7.73 -6.96 -6.73
CA ARG A 139 -7.69 -5.56 -7.16
C ARG A 139 -7.90 -4.59 -6.00
N VAL A 140 -7.19 -3.49 -6.07
CA VAL A 140 -7.50 -2.36 -5.20
C VAL A 140 -8.88 -1.79 -5.55
N PRO A 141 -9.77 -1.58 -4.58
CA PRO A 141 -11.07 -0.97 -4.82
C PRO A 141 -10.94 0.35 -5.58
N ARG A 142 -11.64 0.45 -6.73
CA ARG A 142 -11.54 1.60 -7.63
C ARG A 142 -11.67 2.95 -6.90
N ARG A 143 -12.53 3.02 -5.87
CA ARG A 143 -12.74 4.25 -5.09
C ARG A 143 -11.52 4.78 -4.35
N LEU A 144 -10.48 3.95 -4.15
CA LEU A 144 -9.20 4.34 -3.55
C LEU A 144 -8.20 4.85 -4.58
N LEU A 145 -8.46 4.67 -5.88
CA LEU A 145 -7.56 4.98 -6.98
C LEU A 145 -8.04 6.17 -7.83
N THR A 146 -9.15 6.83 -7.45
CA THR A 146 -9.70 7.97 -8.21
C THR A 146 -8.92 9.24 -7.95
N GLU A 147 -8.96 10.17 -8.90
CA GLU A 147 -8.35 11.49 -8.75
C GLU A 147 -8.86 12.20 -7.49
N GLU A 148 -10.16 12.06 -7.21
CA GLU A 148 -10.78 12.64 -6.03
C GLU A 148 -10.21 12.03 -4.74
N SER A 149 -10.08 10.70 -4.68
CA SER A 149 -9.47 10.02 -3.54
C SER A 149 -7.99 10.41 -3.34
N MET A 150 -7.26 10.58 -4.43
CA MET A 150 -5.86 11.04 -4.38
C MET A 150 -5.75 12.47 -3.85
N ARG A 151 -6.67 13.36 -4.24
CA ARG A 151 -6.72 14.73 -3.71
C ARG A 151 -7.09 14.75 -2.23
N GLU A 152 -8.05 13.92 -1.81
CA GLU A 152 -8.38 13.73 -0.39
C GLU A 152 -7.15 13.25 0.41
N ALA A 153 -6.41 12.24 -0.09
CA ALA A 153 -5.19 11.79 0.55
C ALA A 153 -4.12 12.90 0.63
N ARG A 154 -3.98 13.70 -0.44
CA ARG A 154 -3.04 14.82 -0.48
C ARG A 154 -3.34 15.90 0.56
N GLU A 155 -4.63 16.18 0.84
CA GLU A 155 -5.05 17.15 1.86
C GLU A 155 -4.66 16.71 3.28
N HIS A 156 -4.47 15.39 3.48
CA HIS A 156 -4.06 14.80 4.77
C HIS A 156 -2.57 14.43 4.83
N LEU A 157 -1.78 14.75 3.82
CA LEU A 157 -0.33 14.56 3.86
C LEU A 157 0.39 15.82 4.32
N ALA A 158 1.49 15.62 5.04
CA ALA A 158 2.50 16.64 5.26
C ALA A 158 3.03 17.18 3.91
N PRO A 159 3.59 18.41 3.85
CA PRO A 159 3.98 19.03 2.57
C PRO A 159 4.95 18.19 1.71
N ASP A 160 5.83 17.42 2.33
CA ASP A 160 6.80 16.49 1.70
C ASP A 160 6.45 15.02 1.94
N GLY A 161 5.22 14.74 2.36
CA GLY A 161 4.71 13.41 2.60
C GLY A 161 4.57 12.59 1.32
N VAL A 162 4.40 11.28 1.47
CA VAL A 162 4.32 10.34 0.37
C VAL A 162 3.10 9.43 0.50
N VAL A 163 2.44 9.15 -0.63
CA VAL A 163 1.48 8.06 -0.74
C VAL A 163 2.08 6.90 -1.53
N ALA A 164 1.89 5.68 -1.06
CA ALA A 164 2.23 4.45 -1.75
C ALA A 164 0.95 3.68 -2.11
N TYR A 165 0.84 3.27 -3.37
CA TYR A 165 -0.22 2.38 -3.85
C TYR A 165 0.40 1.03 -4.21
N ASN A 166 -0.07 -0.05 -3.58
CA ASN A 166 0.24 -1.41 -4.01
C ASN A 166 -0.84 -1.87 -5.00
N VAL A 167 -0.48 -2.12 -6.23
CA VAL A 167 -1.41 -2.59 -7.27
C VAL A 167 -0.84 -3.80 -8.00
N ILE A 168 -1.72 -4.68 -8.50
CA ILE A 168 -1.30 -5.81 -9.35
C ILE A 168 -1.51 -5.44 -10.81
N GLY A 169 -0.45 -5.59 -11.61
CA GLY A 169 -0.50 -5.26 -13.04
C GLY A 169 0.79 -5.58 -13.78
N SER A 170 0.88 -5.07 -15.00
CA SER A 170 2.08 -5.14 -15.83
C SER A 170 2.46 -3.74 -16.31
N VAL A 171 3.76 -3.50 -16.52
CA VAL A 171 4.25 -2.26 -17.14
C VAL A 171 4.19 -2.32 -18.67
N TYR A 172 4.08 -3.50 -19.24
CA TYR A 172 4.09 -3.76 -20.69
C TYR A 172 2.80 -4.45 -21.15
N GLY A 173 2.62 -4.46 -22.48
CA GLY A 173 1.57 -5.23 -23.12
C GLY A 173 0.15 -4.79 -22.81
N PRO A 174 -0.86 -5.63 -23.18
CA PRO A 174 -2.28 -5.29 -23.05
C PRO A 174 -2.74 -5.17 -21.60
N HIS A 175 -2.08 -5.86 -20.67
CA HIS A 175 -2.40 -5.86 -19.25
C HIS A 175 -1.84 -4.65 -18.48
N SER A 176 -1.10 -3.75 -19.15
CA SER A 176 -0.54 -2.53 -18.54
C SER A 176 -1.58 -1.40 -18.38
N LYS A 177 -2.75 -1.50 -19.00
CA LYS A 177 -3.74 -0.42 -19.03
C LYS A 177 -4.17 0.07 -17.63
N PRO A 178 -4.44 -0.79 -16.63
CA PRO A 178 -4.79 -0.34 -15.28
C PRO A 178 -3.67 0.48 -14.64
N LEU A 179 -2.42 0.00 -14.69
CA LEU A 179 -1.26 0.75 -14.18
C LEU A 179 -1.11 2.10 -14.88
N ARG A 180 -1.22 2.13 -16.22
CA ARG A 180 -1.07 3.37 -17.00
C ARG A 180 -2.16 4.40 -16.67
N SER A 181 -3.40 3.95 -16.41
CA SER A 181 -4.48 4.81 -15.92
C SER A 181 -4.18 5.34 -14.52
N LEU A 182 -3.71 4.49 -13.60
CA LEU A 182 -3.32 4.89 -12.26
C LEU A 182 -2.17 5.91 -12.30
N HIS A 183 -1.12 5.62 -13.05
CA HIS A 183 0.02 6.53 -13.22
C HIS A 183 -0.42 7.88 -13.80
N ARG A 184 -1.32 7.90 -14.81
CA ARG A 184 -1.90 9.13 -15.36
C ARG A 184 -2.67 9.90 -14.30
N THR A 185 -3.47 9.21 -13.50
CA THR A 185 -4.27 9.81 -12.43
C THR A 185 -3.37 10.41 -11.35
N ALA A 186 -2.37 9.67 -10.91
CA ALA A 186 -1.40 10.15 -9.93
C ALA A 186 -0.60 11.36 -10.46
N SER A 187 -0.12 11.32 -11.70
CA SER A 187 0.61 12.44 -12.33
C SER A 187 -0.24 13.70 -12.53
N ASN A 188 -1.57 13.60 -12.46
CA ASN A 188 -2.47 14.76 -12.50
C ASN A 188 -2.68 15.41 -11.13
N VAL A 189 -2.30 14.72 -10.05
CA VAL A 189 -2.45 15.19 -8.67
C VAL A 189 -1.12 15.55 -8.03
N TRP A 190 -0.08 14.78 -8.28
CA TRP A 190 1.20 14.85 -7.60
C TRP A 190 2.32 15.34 -8.50
N ARG A 191 3.29 16.05 -7.94
CA ARG A 191 4.48 16.52 -8.66
C ARG A 191 5.39 15.37 -9.08
N ARG A 192 5.58 14.38 -8.21
CA ARG A 192 6.46 13.22 -8.40
C ARG A 192 5.65 11.93 -8.38
N VAL A 193 5.95 11.05 -9.31
CA VAL A 193 5.37 9.70 -9.37
C VAL A 193 6.48 8.74 -9.76
N TRP A 194 6.82 7.82 -8.88
CA TRP A 194 7.80 6.76 -9.12
C TRP A 194 7.09 5.41 -9.13
N THR A 195 7.52 4.53 -9.98
CA THR A 195 6.87 3.23 -10.19
C THR A 195 7.91 2.13 -10.02
N PHE A 196 7.68 1.23 -9.08
CA PHE A 196 8.54 0.10 -8.75
C PHE A 196 7.77 -1.20 -8.98
N PRO A 197 7.88 -1.81 -10.17
CA PRO A 197 7.35 -3.16 -10.39
C PRO A 197 8.24 -4.17 -9.67
N VAL A 198 7.69 -4.90 -8.71
CA VAL A 198 8.44 -5.81 -7.83
C VAL A 198 9.20 -6.87 -8.64
N GLY A 199 10.53 -6.91 -8.49
CA GLY A 199 11.40 -7.89 -9.15
C GLY A 199 11.51 -7.73 -10.68
N ILE A 200 11.23 -6.56 -11.25
CA ILE A 200 11.28 -6.38 -12.71
C ILE A 200 12.71 -6.49 -13.25
N ALA A 201 13.72 -6.14 -12.48
CA ALA A 201 15.11 -6.26 -12.89
C ALA A 201 15.54 -7.72 -13.10
N GLU A 202 14.92 -8.65 -12.38
CA GLU A 202 15.17 -10.09 -12.48
C GLU A 202 14.30 -10.78 -13.56
N ASP A 203 13.11 -10.25 -13.82
CA ASP A 203 12.17 -10.79 -14.81
C ASP A 203 11.48 -9.67 -15.60
N LEU A 204 11.93 -9.43 -16.82
CA LEU A 204 11.41 -8.43 -17.76
C LEU A 204 10.13 -8.88 -18.49
N SER A 205 9.51 -9.99 -18.08
CA SER A 205 8.26 -10.46 -18.70
C SER A 205 7.11 -9.45 -18.50
N ASP A 206 6.04 -9.62 -19.27
CA ASP A 206 4.79 -8.87 -19.13
C ASP A 206 3.84 -9.51 -18.10
N ALA A 207 4.32 -10.44 -17.30
CA ALA A 207 3.56 -11.08 -16.24
C ALA A 207 3.01 -10.05 -15.24
N ALA A 208 1.82 -10.30 -14.73
CA ALA A 208 1.24 -9.50 -13.67
C ALA A 208 2.05 -9.69 -12.38
N ARG A 209 2.40 -8.59 -11.74
CA ARG A 209 3.15 -8.52 -10.48
C ARG A 209 2.64 -7.40 -9.60
N ASN A 210 3.02 -7.39 -8.33
CA ASN A 210 2.83 -6.21 -7.52
C ASN A 210 3.66 -5.05 -8.07
N ILE A 211 3.08 -3.87 -8.05
CA ILE A 211 3.73 -2.63 -8.48
C ILE A 211 3.49 -1.61 -7.38
N ILE A 212 4.56 -1.10 -6.80
CA ILE A 212 4.47 -0.02 -5.83
C ILE A 212 4.62 1.30 -6.57
N LEU A 213 3.55 2.09 -6.57
CA LEU A 213 3.55 3.44 -7.11
C LEU A 213 3.65 4.42 -5.94
N LEU A 214 4.73 5.17 -5.89
CA LEU A 214 4.93 6.26 -4.93
C LEU A 214 4.55 7.59 -5.57
N ALA A 215 3.84 8.43 -4.84
CA ALA A 215 3.51 9.77 -5.30
C ALA A 215 3.69 10.80 -4.16
N SER A 216 4.27 11.97 -4.49
CA SER A 216 4.61 13.00 -3.53
C SER A 216 4.70 14.37 -4.20
N ASP A 217 4.53 15.43 -3.41
CA ASP A 217 4.84 16.81 -3.80
C ASP A 217 6.25 17.26 -3.38
N SER A 218 7.06 16.36 -2.80
CA SER A 218 8.43 16.68 -2.41
C SER A 218 9.28 17.14 -3.59
N GLU A 219 10.33 17.91 -3.29
CA GLU A 219 11.32 18.34 -4.29
C GLU A 219 12.34 17.23 -4.61
N LEU A 220 12.26 16.06 -3.93
CA LEU A 220 13.18 14.95 -4.08
C LEU A 220 13.32 14.57 -5.57
N THR A 221 14.55 14.55 -6.04
CA THR A 221 14.86 14.09 -7.39
C THR A 221 14.95 12.56 -7.45
N GLU A 222 14.95 12.02 -8.68
CA GLU A 222 15.10 10.58 -8.87
C GLU A 222 16.49 10.10 -8.43
N ASP A 223 17.55 10.85 -8.73
CA ASP A 223 18.92 10.52 -8.33
C ASP A 223 19.06 10.50 -6.80
N GLU A 224 18.51 11.49 -6.10
CA GLU A 224 18.50 11.52 -4.63
C GLU A 224 17.70 10.35 -4.04
N LEU A 225 16.57 9.98 -4.65
CA LEU A 225 15.79 8.82 -4.24
C LEU A 225 16.61 7.54 -4.37
N LEU A 226 17.27 7.33 -5.52
CA LEU A 226 18.11 6.17 -5.78
C LEU A 226 19.30 6.10 -4.82
N GLU A 227 19.93 7.23 -4.52
CA GLU A 227 21.01 7.31 -3.52
C GLU A 227 20.52 6.92 -2.13
N ARG A 228 19.38 7.43 -1.70
CA ARG A 228 18.77 7.06 -0.40
C ARG A 228 18.42 5.57 -0.32
N ILE A 229 17.93 4.97 -1.41
CA ILE A 229 17.68 3.52 -1.47
C ILE A 229 19.00 2.77 -1.35
N ALA A 230 20.02 3.13 -2.14
CA ALA A 230 21.34 2.48 -2.16
C ALA A 230 22.04 2.54 -0.78
N THR A 231 21.91 3.64 -0.06
CA THR A 231 22.46 3.79 1.32
C THR A 231 21.54 3.23 2.39
N ARG A 232 20.37 2.66 2.01
CA ARG A 232 19.33 2.21 2.94
C ARG A 232 18.86 3.34 3.86
N VAL A 233 18.76 4.57 3.29
CA VAL A 233 18.46 5.80 4.05
C VAL A 233 19.44 5.95 5.23
N ASP A 234 20.75 5.91 4.92
CA ASP A 234 21.83 5.97 5.90
C ASP A 234 21.74 4.90 7.01
N GLY A 235 21.27 3.70 6.64
CA GLY A 235 21.13 2.57 7.54
C GLY A 235 19.83 2.54 8.35
N LEU A 236 18.92 3.49 8.14
CA LEU A 236 17.62 3.50 8.82
C LEU A 236 16.74 2.29 8.45
N VAL A 237 16.74 1.89 7.16
CA VAL A 237 15.91 0.80 6.67
C VAL A 237 16.63 -0.54 6.82
N THR A 238 16.04 -1.45 7.59
CA THR A 238 16.61 -2.76 7.91
C THR A 238 16.07 -3.91 7.06
N VAL A 239 15.17 -3.61 6.10
CA VAL A 239 14.61 -4.61 5.17
C VAL A 239 15.73 -5.27 4.37
N PRO A 240 15.85 -6.61 4.36
CA PRO A 240 16.88 -7.30 3.58
C PRO A 240 16.78 -6.96 2.08
N GLY A 241 17.91 -6.65 1.44
CA GLY A 241 17.99 -6.36 0.01
C GLY A 241 17.36 -5.02 -0.40
N PHE A 242 17.03 -4.14 0.54
CA PHE A 242 16.41 -2.83 0.24
C PHE A 242 17.21 -2.01 -0.78
N GLU A 243 18.55 -2.04 -0.70
CA GLU A 243 19.44 -1.34 -1.61
C GLU A 243 19.27 -1.77 -3.08
N ARG A 244 18.82 -3.00 -3.32
CA ARG A 244 18.56 -3.54 -4.67
C ARG A 244 17.24 -3.07 -5.26
N PHE A 245 16.31 -2.56 -4.47
CA PHE A 245 15.02 -2.05 -4.98
C PHE A 245 15.19 -0.86 -5.92
N SER A 246 16.34 -0.18 -5.89
CA SER A 246 16.71 0.84 -6.86
C SER A 246 16.75 0.32 -8.30
N GLU A 247 17.11 -0.97 -8.50
CA GLU A 247 17.17 -1.63 -9.81
C GLU A 247 15.79 -1.81 -10.44
N ASP A 248 14.75 -1.84 -9.62
CA ASP A 248 13.35 -2.01 -10.03
C ASP A 248 12.62 -0.69 -10.30
N LEU A 249 13.28 0.47 -10.16
CA LEU A 249 12.68 1.72 -10.57
C LEU A 249 12.44 1.72 -12.08
N TYR A 250 11.18 1.81 -12.50
CA TYR A 250 10.82 1.85 -13.91
C TYR A 250 11.19 3.19 -14.54
N GLN A 251 12.29 3.22 -15.24
CA GLN A 251 12.81 4.41 -15.95
C GLN A 251 12.18 4.62 -17.33
N GLY A 252 11.36 3.68 -17.80
CA GLY A 252 10.68 3.78 -19.07
C GLY A 252 9.54 4.83 -19.04
N LYS A 253 9.27 5.45 -20.21
CA LYS A 253 8.14 6.35 -20.32
C LYS A 253 6.82 5.58 -20.26
N VAL A 254 6.03 5.80 -19.21
CA VAL A 254 4.67 5.28 -19.11
C VAL A 254 3.79 5.98 -20.14
N ARG A 255 3.26 5.23 -21.12
CA ARG A 255 2.38 5.77 -22.17
C ARG A 255 0.98 5.97 -21.60
N THR A 256 0.55 7.21 -21.47
CA THR A 256 -0.74 7.55 -20.84
C THR A 256 -1.76 8.19 -21.79
N GLY A 257 -1.39 8.43 -23.07
CA GLY A 257 -2.25 9.16 -24.02
C GLY A 257 -3.55 8.43 -24.41
N ASP A 258 -3.58 7.11 -24.30
CA ASP A 258 -4.69 6.23 -24.68
C ASP A 258 -5.50 5.67 -23.49
N VAL A 259 -5.18 6.10 -22.26
CA VAL A 259 -5.90 5.67 -21.05
C VAL A 259 -6.60 6.87 -20.41
N ALA A 260 -7.66 6.62 -19.65
CA ALA A 260 -8.39 7.67 -18.95
C ALA A 260 -7.82 7.91 -17.54
N ILE A 261 -8.03 9.11 -17.01
CA ILE A 261 -7.94 9.39 -15.57
C ILE A 261 -9.05 8.60 -14.89
N ILE A 262 -8.74 8.03 -13.73
CA ILE A 262 -9.70 7.31 -12.90
C ILE A 262 -10.43 8.34 -12.05
N THR A 263 -11.74 8.47 -12.23
CA THR A 263 -12.57 9.43 -11.49
C THR A 263 -13.68 8.72 -10.73
N ASP A 264 -14.23 9.35 -9.72
CA ASP A 264 -15.43 8.88 -9.05
C ASP A 264 -16.62 8.78 -10.03
N PRO A 265 -17.55 7.86 -9.81
CA PRO A 265 -18.79 7.84 -10.59
C PRO A 265 -19.56 9.15 -10.38
N PRO A 266 -20.28 9.64 -11.40
CA PRO A 266 -21.10 10.84 -11.26
C PRO A 266 -22.04 10.69 -10.06
N ARG A 267 -22.12 11.73 -9.21
CA ARG A 267 -23.06 11.74 -8.09
C ARG A 267 -24.49 11.63 -8.65
N ASP A 268 -25.19 10.59 -8.26
CA ASP A 268 -26.61 10.42 -8.66
C ASP A 268 -27.48 11.53 -8.02
N ARG A 269 -27.83 12.54 -8.82
CA ARG A 269 -28.66 13.69 -8.40
C ARG A 269 -30.08 13.28 -7.97
N ARG A 270 -30.46 12.00 -8.12
CA ARG A 270 -31.81 11.53 -7.81
C ARG A 270 -32.03 11.17 -6.33
N ARG A 271 -30.98 10.93 -5.55
CA ARG A 271 -31.12 10.57 -4.11
C ARG A 271 -31.38 11.76 -3.16
N SER A 272 -31.07 13.01 -3.57
CA SER A 272 -31.29 14.20 -2.72
C SER A 272 -32.77 14.67 -2.66
N ARG A 273 -33.65 14.19 -3.57
CA ARG A 273 -35.07 14.60 -3.59
C ARG A 273 -36.03 13.72 -2.79
N ARG A 274 -35.57 12.73 -2.05
CA ARG A 274 -36.40 11.86 -1.20
C ARG A 274 -36.24 12.08 0.31
N ARG A 275 -35.57 13.17 0.70
CA ARG A 275 -35.47 13.60 2.12
C ARG A 275 -35.90 15.06 2.29
N SER A 276 -37.00 15.44 1.70
CA SER A 276 -37.75 16.67 2.00
C SER A 276 -39.21 16.31 2.20
#